data_325e16e27ae811cb9000bdf4c7877060
#
_entry.id   325e16e27ae811cb9000bdf4c7877060
#
_cell.length_a   1.000
_cell.length_b   1.000
_cell.length_c   1.000
_cell.angle_alpha   90.00
_cell.angle_beta   90.00
_cell.angle_gamma   90.00
#
_symmetry.space_group_name_H-M   'P 1'
#
loop_
_entity.id
_entity.type
_entity.pdbx_description
1 polymer ?
#
loop_
_entity_poly.entity_id
_entity_poly.type
_entity_poly.pdbx_seq_one_letter_code
_entity_poly.pdbx_strand_id
1 'polypeptide(L)'
;MITGTTVGGSLITGPGSRLSREQALRLYTSGSAWFTGEEHLKGTIAPGQYADLAVLSADYLGIPDERTPAIESVLTITGGDVVYAAPPFQALSPAPLPAASPAWSPVALFGGYQHSN
;
A
#
# COMPACT_ATOMS: atom_id res chain seq x y z
N MET A 1 -12.16 -3.83 2.05
CA MET A 1 -12.71 -4.58 0.90
C MET A 1 -12.62 -6.10 1.09
N ILE A 2 -11.51 -6.64 1.53
CA ILE A 2 -11.35 -8.10 1.72
C ILE A 2 -12.12 -8.60 2.93
N THR A 3 -12.00 -7.92 4.06
CA THR A 3 -12.71 -8.28 5.30
C THR A 3 -14.14 -7.76 5.37
N GLY A 4 -14.48 -6.73 4.61
CA GLY A 4 -15.76 -6.04 4.69
C GLY A 4 -15.97 -5.24 5.97
N THR A 5 -14.91 -4.97 6.73
CA THR A 5 -14.94 -4.22 7.99
C THR A 5 -14.17 -2.91 7.88
N THR A 6 -14.55 -1.93 8.69
CA THR A 6 -13.76 -0.70 8.92
C THR A 6 -12.52 -1.00 9.75
N VAL A 7 -11.59 -0.04 9.83
CA VAL A 7 -10.46 -0.09 10.77
C VAL A 7 -10.95 -0.22 12.22
N GLY A 8 -12.11 0.36 12.57
CA GLY A 8 -12.77 0.22 13.87
C GLY A 8 -13.55 -1.08 14.07
N GLY A 9 -13.49 -2.04 13.12
CA GLY A 9 -14.12 -3.34 13.25
C GLY A 9 -15.59 -3.41 12.86
N SER A 10 -16.22 -2.31 12.45
CA SER A 10 -17.62 -2.31 12.02
C SER A 10 -17.80 -2.97 10.67
N LEU A 11 -18.73 -3.92 10.56
CA LEU A 11 -19.06 -4.60 9.29
C LEU A 11 -19.77 -3.62 8.35
N ILE A 12 -19.22 -3.41 7.15
CA ILE A 12 -19.81 -2.52 6.13
C ILE A 12 -20.46 -3.32 5.02
N THR A 13 -19.90 -4.47 4.64
CA THR A 13 -20.36 -5.26 3.51
C THR A 13 -20.55 -6.72 3.89
N GLY A 14 -21.62 -7.33 3.36
CA GLY A 14 -21.89 -8.76 3.52
C GLY A 14 -20.91 -9.66 2.75
N PRO A 15 -20.95 -10.99 3.00
CA PRO A 15 -20.02 -11.94 2.39
C PRO A 15 -20.03 -11.94 0.85
N GLY A 16 -21.19 -11.71 0.24
CA GLY A 16 -21.35 -11.68 -1.22
C GLY A 16 -20.74 -10.46 -1.92
N SER A 17 -20.35 -9.44 -1.16
CA SER A 17 -19.75 -8.21 -1.70
C SER A 17 -18.23 -8.12 -1.42
N ARG A 18 -17.63 -9.20 -0.91
CA ARG A 18 -16.20 -9.24 -0.62
C ARG A 18 -15.42 -9.66 -1.85
N LEU A 19 -14.29 -9.01 -2.04
CA LEU A 19 -13.34 -9.35 -3.08
C LEU A 19 -12.33 -10.39 -2.56
N SER A 20 -11.84 -11.26 -3.44
CA SER A 20 -10.61 -12.00 -3.14
C SER A 20 -9.43 -11.03 -3.04
N ARG A 21 -8.35 -11.45 -2.39
CA ARG A 21 -7.11 -10.65 -2.29
C ARG A 21 -6.54 -10.31 -3.65
N GLU A 22 -6.55 -11.26 -4.56
CA GLU A 22 -6.08 -11.06 -5.93
C GLU A 22 -6.94 -10.03 -6.67
N GLN A 23 -8.28 -10.13 -6.57
CA GLN A 23 -9.18 -9.14 -7.16
C GLN A 23 -8.97 -7.75 -6.57
N ALA A 24 -8.81 -7.64 -5.24
CA ALA A 24 -8.53 -6.38 -4.58
C ALA A 24 -7.20 -5.79 -5.04
N LEU A 25 -6.14 -6.61 -5.12
CA LEU A 25 -4.83 -6.16 -5.61
C LEU A 25 -4.90 -5.68 -7.06
N ARG A 26 -5.61 -6.40 -7.94
CA ARG A 26 -5.81 -6.01 -9.33
C ARG A 26 -6.54 -4.68 -9.46
N LEU A 27 -7.52 -4.39 -8.62
CA LEU A 27 -8.21 -3.09 -8.64
C LEU A 27 -7.27 -1.93 -8.28
N TYR A 28 -6.35 -2.14 -7.34
CA TYR A 28 -5.38 -1.13 -6.92
C TYR A 28 -4.21 -0.96 -7.89
N THR A 29 -3.96 -1.91 -8.76
CA THR A 29 -2.83 -1.90 -9.70
C THR A 29 -3.32 -1.74 -11.14
N SER A 30 -3.50 -2.82 -11.88
CA SER A 30 -3.90 -2.80 -13.29
C SER A 30 -5.26 -2.18 -13.53
N GLY A 31 -6.22 -2.38 -12.61
CA GLY A 31 -7.55 -1.77 -12.72
C GLY A 31 -7.50 -0.25 -12.57
N SER A 32 -6.69 0.25 -11.63
CA SER A 32 -6.48 1.70 -11.46
C SER A 32 -5.80 2.31 -12.69
N ALA A 33 -4.79 1.65 -13.24
CA ALA A 33 -4.10 2.10 -14.44
C ALA A 33 -5.03 2.13 -15.66
N TRP A 34 -5.87 1.10 -15.83
CA TRP A 34 -6.89 1.07 -16.89
C TRP A 34 -7.89 2.21 -16.77
N PHE A 35 -8.34 2.52 -15.55
CA PHE A 35 -9.32 3.59 -15.32
C PHE A 35 -8.78 4.97 -15.73
N THR A 36 -7.46 5.19 -15.64
CA THR A 36 -6.80 6.42 -16.09
C THR A 36 -6.29 6.36 -17.53
N GLY A 37 -6.45 5.22 -18.24
CA GLY A 37 -5.95 5.02 -19.61
C GLY A 37 -4.44 4.85 -19.69
N GLU A 38 -3.80 4.43 -18.60
CA GLU A 38 -2.34 4.31 -18.48
C GLU A 38 -1.86 2.86 -18.33
N GLU A 39 -2.69 1.88 -18.68
CA GLU A 39 -2.41 0.45 -18.52
C GLU A 39 -1.19 -0.04 -19.31
N HIS A 40 -0.78 0.71 -20.33
CA HIS A 40 0.43 0.43 -21.10
C HIS A 40 1.70 1.02 -20.46
N LEU A 41 1.56 1.92 -19.49
CA LEU A 41 2.67 2.60 -18.78
C LEU A 41 2.91 2.05 -17.39
N LYS A 42 1.85 1.62 -16.69
CA LYS A 42 1.92 1.20 -15.28
C LYS A 42 0.81 0.22 -14.91
N GLY A 43 0.85 -0.30 -13.69
CA GLY A 43 -0.17 -1.20 -13.14
C GLY A 43 0.20 -2.67 -13.17
N THR A 44 1.26 -3.04 -13.88
CA THR A 44 1.85 -4.39 -13.87
C THR A 44 3.38 -4.30 -13.81
N ILE A 45 4.02 -5.43 -13.46
CA ILE A 45 5.47 -5.55 -13.49
C ILE A 45 5.83 -6.16 -14.85
N ALA A 46 6.12 -5.31 -15.84
CA ALA A 46 6.44 -5.74 -17.20
C ALA A 46 7.53 -4.84 -17.82
N PRO A 47 8.37 -5.38 -18.71
CA PRO A 47 9.33 -4.57 -19.45
C PRO A 47 8.64 -3.45 -20.23
N GLY A 48 9.20 -2.25 -20.18
CA GLY A 48 8.66 -1.07 -20.85
C GLY A 48 7.65 -0.26 -20.02
N GLN A 49 7.25 -0.76 -18.85
CA GLN A 49 6.43 0.01 -17.90
C GLN A 49 7.30 0.76 -16.88
N TYR A 50 6.71 1.75 -16.23
CA TYR A 50 7.38 2.46 -15.13
C TYR A 50 7.72 1.50 -14.00
N ALA A 51 8.89 1.69 -13.41
CA ALA A 51 9.31 0.96 -12.23
C ALA A 51 8.70 1.61 -10.96
N ASP A 52 7.36 1.52 -10.85
CA ASP A 52 6.59 1.92 -9.67
C ASP A 52 6.29 0.67 -8.86
N LEU A 53 7.09 0.42 -7.83
CA LEU A 53 7.12 -0.85 -7.12
C LEU A 53 7.05 -0.64 -5.60
N ALA A 54 6.39 -1.56 -4.91
CA ALA A 54 6.42 -1.67 -3.46
C ALA A 54 6.80 -3.09 -3.05
N VAL A 55 7.80 -3.20 -2.17
CA VAL A 55 8.09 -4.47 -1.48
C VAL A 55 7.38 -4.44 -0.14
N LEU A 56 6.55 -5.43 0.11
CA LEU A 56 5.73 -5.51 1.32
C LEU A 56 6.46 -6.25 2.44
N SER A 57 6.15 -5.90 3.68
CA SER A 57 6.72 -6.51 4.89
C SER A 57 6.30 -7.97 5.10
N ALA A 58 5.25 -8.43 4.41
CA ALA A 58 4.77 -9.81 4.47
C ALA A 58 4.10 -10.22 3.14
N ASP A 59 3.96 -11.52 2.94
CA ASP A 59 3.23 -12.08 1.79
C ASP A 59 1.74 -11.74 1.89
N TYR A 60 1.34 -10.73 1.12
CA TYR A 60 -0.05 -10.25 1.05
C TYR A 60 -1.05 -11.36 0.70
N LEU A 61 -0.64 -12.34 -0.10
CA LEU A 61 -1.53 -13.42 -0.54
C LEU A 61 -1.61 -14.56 0.47
N GLY A 62 -0.58 -14.74 1.30
CA GLY A 62 -0.43 -15.90 2.20
C GLY A 62 -0.79 -15.65 3.66
N ILE A 63 -0.73 -14.40 4.17
CA ILE A 63 -0.99 -14.14 5.58
C ILE A 63 -2.50 -14.18 5.92
N PRO A 64 -2.88 -14.44 7.19
CA PRO A 64 -4.28 -14.34 7.64
C PRO A 64 -4.88 -12.96 7.41
N ASP A 65 -6.20 -12.88 7.15
CA ASP A 65 -6.90 -11.63 6.84
C ASP A 65 -6.77 -10.57 7.95
N GLU A 66 -6.76 -11.00 9.21
CA GLU A 66 -6.63 -10.13 10.38
C GLU A 66 -5.28 -9.42 10.43
N ARG A 67 -4.25 -9.99 9.78
CA ARG A 67 -2.91 -9.41 9.71
C ARG A 67 -2.67 -8.52 8.52
N THR A 68 -3.58 -8.51 7.54
CA THR A 68 -3.46 -7.68 6.34
C THR A 68 -3.31 -6.19 6.66
N PRO A 69 -4.04 -5.60 7.64
CA PRO A 69 -3.88 -4.18 7.98
C PRO A 69 -2.49 -3.81 8.53
N ALA A 70 -1.71 -4.79 8.99
CA ALA A 70 -0.37 -4.56 9.52
C ALA A 70 0.75 -4.67 8.46
N ILE A 71 0.38 -4.95 7.19
CA ILE A 71 1.36 -4.97 6.10
C ILE A 71 1.78 -3.53 5.77
N GLU A 72 3.07 -3.32 5.70
CA GLU A 72 3.69 -2.05 5.34
C GLU A 72 4.59 -2.23 4.10
N SER A 73 4.84 -1.14 3.38
CA SER A 73 5.92 -1.14 2.40
C SER A 73 7.25 -1.00 3.11
N VAL A 74 8.18 -1.90 2.86
CA VAL A 74 9.56 -1.83 3.35
C VAL A 74 10.53 -1.25 2.31
N LEU A 75 10.09 -1.18 1.05
CA LEU A 75 10.80 -0.49 -0.02
C LEU A 75 9.77 0.06 -1.00
N THR A 76 9.87 1.34 -1.34
CA THR A 76 9.04 1.98 -2.36
C THR A 76 9.93 2.61 -3.43
N ILE A 77 9.65 2.26 -4.67
CA ILE A 77 10.33 2.75 -5.86
C ILE A 77 9.31 3.46 -6.74
N THR A 78 9.65 4.66 -7.21
CA THR A 78 8.81 5.44 -8.12
C THR A 78 9.65 5.89 -9.30
N GLY A 79 9.23 5.49 -10.50
CA GLY A 79 9.96 5.81 -11.74
C GLY A 79 11.38 5.23 -11.77
N GLY A 80 11.68 4.19 -11.00
CA GLY A 80 13.01 3.60 -10.86
C GLY A 80 13.84 4.15 -9.70
N ASP A 81 13.42 5.24 -9.06
CA ASP A 81 14.12 5.83 -7.91
C ASP A 81 13.56 5.32 -6.59
N VAL A 82 14.44 4.97 -5.65
CA VAL A 82 14.04 4.61 -4.29
C VAL A 82 13.58 5.86 -3.54
N VAL A 83 12.31 5.91 -3.16
CA VAL A 83 11.72 7.03 -2.43
C VAL A 83 11.51 6.73 -0.94
N TYR A 84 11.49 5.46 -0.57
CA TYR A 84 11.41 4.99 0.81
C TYR A 84 12.08 3.64 0.97
N ALA A 85 12.81 3.44 2.07
CA ALA A 85 13.38 2.16 2.43
C ALA A 85 13.48 2.02 3.95
N ALA A 86 12.98 0.89 4.47
CA ALA A 86 13.07 0.44 5.86
C ALA A 86 13.90 -0.85 5.92
N PRO A 87 14.28 -1.35 7.10
CA PRO A 87 14.94 -2.65 7.20
C PRO A 87 14.13 -3.76 6.48
N PRO A 88 14.77 -4.66 5.71
CA PRO A 88 16.21 -4.83 5.55
C PRO A 88 16.86 -3.93 4.46
N PHE A 89 16.10 -3.04 3.82
CA PHE A 89 16.55 -2.22 2.68
C PHE A 89 17.05 -0.83 3.10
N GLN A 90 17.23 -0.55 4.38
CA GLN A 90 17.57 0.78 4.91
C GLN A 90 18.84 1.40 4.29
N ALA A 91 19.78 0.59 3.82
CA ALA A 91 20.97 1.07 3.11
C ALA A 91 20.65 1.80 1.79
N LEU A 92 19.45 1.59 1.23
CA LEU A 92 18.96 2.23 0.01
C LEU A 92 18.12 3.49 0.30
N SER A 93 17.95 3.87 1.57
CA SER A 93 17.15 5.05 1.94
C SER A 93 17.66 6.30 1.24
N PRO A 94 16.76 7.08 0.63
CA PRO A 94 17.12 8.40 0.13
C PRO A 94 17.54 9.33 1.28
N ALA A 95 18.15 10.47 0.93
CA ALA A 95 18.45 11.49 1.91
C ALA A 95 17.18 11.92 2.68
N PRO A 96 17.26 12.17 4.00
CA PRO A 96 16.10 12.55 4.78
C PRO A 96 15.45 13.81 4.20
N LEU A 97 14.16 13.72 3.89
CA LEU A 97 13.37 14.89 3.52
C LEU A 97 13.04 15.70 4.77
N PRO A 98 12.91 17.03 4.67
CA PRO A 98 12.41 17.85 5.76
C PRO A 98 11.06 17.33 6.22
N ALA A 99 10.78 17.41 7.53
CA ALA A 99 9.51 16.94 8.10
C ALA A 99 8.33 17.61 7.39
N ALA A 100 7.60 16.85 6.60
CA ALA A 100 6.50 17.34 5.75
C ALA A 100 5.15 17.40 6.48
N SER A 101 5.10 17.08 7.78
CA SER A 101 3.85 17.14 8.55
C SER A 101 3.64 18.53 9.10
N PRO A 102 2.71 19.34 8.53
CA PRO A 102 2.34 20.61 9.14
C PRO A 102 1.79 20.39 10.56
N ALA A 103 1.96 21.38 11.43
CA ALA A 103 1.51 21.29 12.83
C ALA A 103 -0.01 21.00 12.97
N TRP A 104 -0.81 21.30 11.95
CA TRP A 104 -2.24 21.01 11.89
C TRP A 104 -2.56 19.58 11.38
N SER A 105 -1.57 18.79 10.99
CA SER A 105 -1.81 17.43 10.48
C SER A 105 -2.52 16.57 11.51
N PRO A 106 -3.62 15.88 11.14
CA PRO A 106 -4.27 14.92 12.04
C PRO A 106 -3.31 13.82 12.53
N VAL A 107 -2.33 13.45 11.74
CA VAL A 107 -1.29 12.47 12.11
C VAL A 107 -0.43 12.99 13.28
N ALA A 108 -0.10 14.29 13.30
CA ALA A 108 0.65 14.90 14.39
C ALA A 108 -0.18 14.98 15.69
N LEU A 109 -1.51 15.14 15.58
CA LEU A 109 -2.41 15.31 16.72
C LEU A 109 -2.93 13.96 17.26
N PHE A 110 -3.19 13.00 16.38
CA PHE A 110 -3.89 11.73 16.72
C PHE A 110 -3.03 10.48 16.48
N GLY A 111 -1.79 10.63 16.00
CA GLY A 111 -0.84 9.54 15.88
C GLY A 111 -1.02 8.60 14.68
N GLY A 112 -2.03 8.78 13.85
CA GLY A 112 -2.32 7.88 12.73
C GLY A 112 -2.90 6.52 13.17
N TYR A 113 -3.32 5.71 12.21
CA TYR A 113 -4.01 4.43 12.45
C TYR A 113 -3.10 3.26 12.85
N GLN A 114 -1.79 3.44 12.83
CA GLN A 114 -0.79 2.39 13.12
C GLN A 114 -0.49 2.23 14.62
N HIS A 115 -0.99 3.10 15.47
CA HIS A 115 -0.89 2.98 16.92
C HIS A 115 -2.04 2.14 17.49
N SER A 116 -2.08 0.85 17.17
CA SER A 116 -2.81 -0.11 17.99
C SER A 116 -1.83 -0.69 19.01
N ASN A 117 -2.10 -0.41 20.26
CA ASN A 117 -1.47 -1.05 21.41
C ASN A 117 -1.54 -2.58 21.33
#